data_dca647bfecf599e4a304b0ed4f113911
#
_entry.id   dca647bfecf599e4a304b0ed4f113911
#
_cell.length_a   1.000
_cell.length_b   1.000
_cell.length_c   1.000
_cell.angle_alpha   90.00
_cell.angle_beta   90.00
_cell.angle_gamma   90.00
#
_symmetry.space_group_name_H-M   'P 1'
#
loop_
_entity.id
_entity.type
_entity.pdbx_description
1 polymer ?
#
loop_
_entity_poly.entity_id
_entity_poly.type
_entity_poly.pdbx_seq_one_letter_code
_entity_poly.pdbx_strand_id
1 'polypeptide(L)'
;MRAGLPPVLFLHGAFNGAEVFTRFMAPWFAQRGFEVSVPRLPGALGNVSARLRDYVRTARQAADALGGAPLVIAHSLGGLVAQHLAAERRLPGVVLIGSPGPLGLGPSLWRLSAQRPRVLAGLLLAQAGAGRLLGVEAARAALFTDDTPDGWIADVMAPPQPESPAALFDGLTWDLPVWPLARRSPMLGLLGDQDAFVPRTDLTAIAMSYGAETEVLAGMAHGAPIDPRWKRVAWRIDAWLEERGLPRLGHAAPMGHLA
;
A
#
# COMPACT_ATOMS: atom_id res chain seq x y z
N MET A 1 26.93 0.95 5.94
CA MET A 1 25.62 0.93 6.64
C MET A 1 25.67 1.91 7.79
N ARG A 2 24.81 2.92 7.85
CA ARG A 2 24.66 3.76 9.05
C ARG A 2 23.99 2.91 10.12
N ALA A 3 24.68 2.63 11.23
CA ALA A 3 24.13 1.89 12.35
C ALA A 3 22.89 2.66 12.88
N GLY A 4 21.72 2.00 12.84
CA GLY A 4 20.51 2.48 13.50
C GLY A 4 19.25 2.69 12.68
N LEU A 5 19.27 2.60 11.33
CA LEU A 5 18.05 2.67 10.53
C LEU A 5 17.36 1.28 10.50
N PRO A 6 16.06 1.18 10.80
CA PRO A 6 15.34 -0.07 10.58
C PRO A 6 15.27 -0.37 9.08
N PRO A 7 15.34 -1.63 8.64
CA PRO A 7 15.05 -1.97 7.26
C PRO A 7 13.59 -1.62 6.91
N VAL A 8 13.29 -1.48 5.62
CA VAL A 8 11.96 -1.15 5.12
C VAL A 8 11.42 -2.29 4.27
N LEU A 9 10.25 -2.78 4.63
CA LEU A 9 9.49 -3.76 3.87
C LEU A 9 8.30 -3.08 3.19
N PHE A 10 8.25 -3.11 1.86
CA PHE A 10 7.11 -2.63 1.08
C PHE A 10 6.19 -3.78 0.68
N LEU A 11 4.87 -3.60 0.88
CA LEU A 11 3.85 -4.59 0.52
C LEU A 11 2.83 -3.96 -0.42
N HIS A 12 2.82 -4.41 -1.69
CA HIS A 12 1.95 -3.88 -2.73
C HIS A 12 0.50 -4.38 -2.61
N GLY A 13 -0.42 -3.75 -3.36
CA GLY A 13 -1.84 -4.09 -3.41
C GLY A 13 -2.17 -5.24 -4.36
N ALA A 14 -3.49 -5.51 -4.51
CA ALA A 14 -4.05 -6.45 -5.46
C ALA A 14 -3.95 -5.92 -6.91
N PHE A 15 -4.03 -6.84 -7.87
CA PHE A 15 -4.04 -6.58 -9.32
C PHE A 15 -2.77 -5.91 -9.89
N ASN A 16 -1.79 -5.60 -9.04
CA ASN A 16 -0.51 -4.98 -9.39
C ASN A 16 0.63 -5.79 -8.76
N GLY A 17 1.86 -5.34 -8.96
CA GLY A 17 3.04 -5.97 -8.39
C GLY A 17 3.94 -5.01 -7.65
N ALA A 18 5.19 -5.42 -7.47
CA ALA A 18 6.21 -4.65 -6.76
C ALA A 18 6.49 -3.27 -7.39
N GLU A 19 6.14 -3.07 -8.67
CA GLU A 19 6.35 -1.83 -9.43
C GLU A 19 5.68 -0.62 -8.80
N VAL A 20 4.59 -0.81 -8.05
CA VAL A 20 3.94 0.26 -7.28
C VAL A 20 4.92 0.96 -6.34
N PHE A 21 5.89 0.23 -5.81
CA PHE A 21 6.90 0.80 -4.92
C PHE A 21 8.30 0.90 -5.55
N THR A 22 8.69 -0.06 -6.41
CA THR A 22 10.06 -0.08 -6.98
C THR A 22 10.31 1.07 -7.94
N ARG A 23 9.25 1.69 -8.46
CA ARG A 23 9.39 2.81 -9.39
C ARG A 23 9.86 4.09 -8.72
N PHE A 24 9.35 4.41 -7.53
CA PHE A 24 9.61 5.69 -6.87
C PHE A 24 10.00 5.55 -5.40
N MET A 25 9.11 5.03 -4.56
CA MET A 25 9.30 5.09 -3.11
C MET A 25 10.47 4.22 -2.63
N ALA A 26 10.60 2.99 -3.11
CA ALA A 26 11.67 2.10 -2.68
C ALA A 26 13.06 2.66 -3.03
N PRO A 27 13.34 3.16 -4.26
CA PRO A 27 14.59 3.85 -4.57
C PRO A 27 14.82 5.11 -3.70
N TRP A 28 13.76 5.86 -3.40
CA TRP A 28 13.86 7.06 -2.57
C TRP A 28 14.30 6.74 -1.14
N PHE A 29 13.79 5.65 -0.53
CA PHE A 29 14.22 5.16 0.78
C PHE A 29 15.65 4.58 0.71
N ALA A 30 15.95 3.79 -0.32
CA ALA A 30 17.28 3.21 -0.50
C ALA A 30 18.39 4.28 -0.64
N GLN A 31 18.14 5.35 -1.39
CA GLN A 31 19.07 6.49 -1.53
C GLN A 31 19.34 7.22 -0.20
N ARG A 32 18.45 7.06 0.78
CA ARG A 32 18.58 7.60 2.14
C ARG A 32 19.25 6.65 3.12
N GLY A 33 19.68 5.49 2.64
CA GLY A 33 20.47 4.52 3.39
C GLY A 33 19.66 3.44 4.09
N PHE A 34 18.36 3.32 3.79
CA PHE A 34 17.58 2.19 4.27
C PHE A 34 17.89 0.92 3.48
N GLU A 35 17.99 -0.20 4.16
CA GLU A 35 17.85 -1.51 3.53
C GLU A 35 16.38 -1.70 3.13
N VAL A 36 16.11 -2.04 1.86
CA VAL A 36 14.75 -2.08 1.32
C VAL A 36 14.44 -3.45 0.74
N SER A 37 13.27 -3.98 1.08
CA SER A 37 12.70 -5.20 0.48
C SER A 37 11.33 -4.91 -0.11
N VAL A 38 11.10 -5.37 -1.35
CA VAL A 38 9.80 -5.25 -2.05
C VAL A 38 9.44 -6.61 -2.62
N PRO A 39 8.93 -7.55 -1.80
CA PRO A 39 8.57 -8.88 -2.28
C PRO A 39 7.40 -8.81 -3.26
N ARG A 40 7.40 -9.69 -4.26
CA ARG A 40 6.20 -9.94 -5.07
C ARG A 40 5.27 -10.86 -4.31
N LEU A 41 4.07 -10.40 -4.02
CA LEU A 41 3.04 -11.18 -3.34
C LEU A 41 2.45 -12.23 -4.30
N PRO A 42 1.85 -13.33 -3.79
CA PRO A 42 1.46 -14.48 -4.59
C PRO A 42 0.59 -14.18 -5.82
N GLY A 43 -0.38 -13.25 -5.74
CA GLY A 43 -1.20 -12.86 -6.88
C GLY A 43 -0.38 -12.26 -8.02
N ALA A 44 0.57 -11.37 -7.72
CA ALA A 44 1.50 -10.78 -8.70
C ALA A 44 2.47 -11.81 -9.33
N LEU A 45 2.53 -13.01 -8.81
CA LEU A 45 3.25 -14.17 -9.37
C LEU A 45 2.31 -15.09 -10.18
N GLY A 46 1.04 -14.70 -10.36
CA GLY A 46 0.04 -15.50 -11.07
C GLY A 46 -0.52 -16.67 -10.25
N ASN A 47 -0.26 -16.73 -8.93
CA ASN A 47 -0.82 -17.77 -8.08
C ASN A 47 -2.27 -17.44 -7.68
N VAL A 48 -3.21 -17.77 -8.56
CA VAL A 48 -4.65 -17.52 -8.38
C VAL A 48 -5.31 -18.40 -7.31
N SER A 49 -4.63 -19.41 -6.78
CA SER A 49 -5.12 -20.29 -5.71
C SER A 49 -4.58 -19.93 -4.32
N ALA A 50 -3.69 -18.94 -4.22
CA ALA A 50 -3.12 -18.52 -2.94
C ALA A 50 -4.20 -17.99 -2.00
N ARG A 51 -4.10 -18.33 -0.71
CA ARG A 51 -4.95 -17.78 0.35
C ARG A 51 -4.30 -16.51 0.94
N LEU A 52 -5.05 -15.68 1.65
CA LEU A 52 -4.50 -14.47 2.28
C LEU A 52 -3.32 -14.79 3.23
N ARG A 53 -3.39 -15.90 3.95
CA ARG A 53 -2.29 -16.42 4.78
C ARG A 53 -0.98 -16.69 4.01
N ASP A 54 -1.05 -16.95 2.69
CA ASP A 54 0.14 -17.16 1.86
C ASP A 54 0.83 -15.84 1.57
N TYR A 55 0.06 -14.75 1.41
CA TYR A 55 0.57 -13.38 1.33
C TYR A 55 1.24 -12.97 2.64
N VAL A 56 0.60 -13.26 3.79
CA VAL A 56 1.19 -13.00 5.11
C VAL A 56 2.47 -13.80 5.30
N ARG A 57 2.51 -15.07 4.86
CA ARG A 57 3.71 -15.89 4.90
C ARG A 57 4.84 -15.31 4.05
N THR A 58 4.55 -14.84 2.84
CA THR A 58 5.53 -14.17 1.96
C THR A 58 6.07 -12.89 2.62
N ALA A 59 5.20 -12.07 3.20
CA ALA A 59 5.60 -10.86 3.90
C ALA A 59 6.48 -11.17 5.12
N ARG A 60 6.15 -12.22 5.89
CA ARG A 60 6.93 -12.67 7.04
C ARG A 60 8.31 -13.17 6.62
N GLN A 61 8.39 -13.99 5.58
CA GLN A 61 9.68 -14.47 5.05
C GLN A 61 10.56 -13.30 4.58
N ALA A 62 9.97 -12.32 3.89
CA ALA A 62 10.70 -11.13 3.48
C ALA A 62 11.16 -10.28 4.69
N ALA A 63 10.34 -10.17 5.73
CA ALA A 63 10.71 -9.50 6.98
C ALA A 63 11.83 -10.23 7.74
N ASP A 64 11.79 -11.57 7.75
CA ASP A 64 12.80 -12.39 8.41
C ASP A 64 14.16 -12.37 7.68
N ALA A 65 14.14 -12.13 6.36
CA ALA A 65 15.36 -12.01 5.55
C ALA A 65 16.09 -10.66 5.75
N LEU A 66 15.43 -9.66 6.34
CA LEU A 66 16.03 -8.37 6.66
C LEU A 66 16.82 -8.46 7.97
N GLY A 67 17.89 -7.67 8.09
CA GLY A 67 18.81 -7.71 9.24
C GLY A 67 18.22 -7.21 10.57
N GLY A 68 16.93 -6.89 10.64
CA GLY A 68 16.23 -6.42 11.84
C GLY A 68 14.72 -6.33 11.62
N ALA A 69 13.98 -5.91 12.65
CA ALA A 69 12.54 -5.69 12.54
C ALA A 69 12.25 -4.53 11.56
N PRO A 70 11.51 -4.75 10.46
CA PRO A 70 11.31 -3.71 9.45
C PRO A 70 10.24 -2.68 9.83
N LEU A 71 10.43 -1.44 9.37
CA LEU A 71 9.32 -0.54 9.08
C LEU A 71 8.54 -1.13 7.91
N VAL A 72 7.24 -1.31 8.05
CA VAL A 72 6.38 -1.84 6.98
C VAL A 72 5.60 -0.69 6.34
N ILE A 73 5.75 -0.53 5.03
CA ILE A 73 4.98 0.44 4.23
C ILE A 73 4.13 -0.36 3.24
N ALA A 74 2.83 -0.25 3.37
CA ALA A 74 1.90 -1.14 2.69
C ALA A 74 0.78 -0.37 1.99
N HIS A 75 0.39 -0.82 0.81
CA HIS A 75 -0.65 -0.22 -0.01
C HIS A 75 -1.80 -1.20 -0.24
N SER A 76 -3.04 -0.72 -0.11
CA SER A 76 -4.26 -1.45 -0.46
C SER A 76 -4.33 -2.83 0.22
N LEU A 77 -4.49 -3.94 -0.51
CA LEU A 77 -4.48 -5.31 0.03
C LEU A 77 -3.20 -5.60 0.83
N GLY A 78 -2.05 -5.06 0.41
CA GLY A 78 -0.81 -5.16 1.17
C GLY A 78 -0.92 -4.58 2.58
N GLY A 79 -1.78 -3.59 2.77
CA GLY A 79 -2.09 -3.03 4.10
C GLY A 79 -2.83 -4.02 5.00
N LEU A 80 -3.72 -4.83 4.44
CA LEU A 80 -4.36 -5.92 5.21
C LEU A 80 -3.31 -6.97 5.62
N VAL A 81 -2.40 -7.33 4.70
CA VAL A 81 -1.27 -8.23 4.99
C VAL A 81 -0.36 -7.64 6.10
N ALA A 82 -0.09 -6.34 6.06
CA ALA A 82 0.72 -5.66 7.08
C ALA A 82 0.05 -5.67 8.47
N GLN A 83 -1.27 -5.55 8.53
CA GLN A 83 -2.04 -5.65 9.77
C GLN A 83 -1.94 -7.06 10.38
N HIS A 84 -2.00 -8.12 9.56
CA HIS A 84 -1.75 -9.49 10.03
C HIS A 84 -0.32 -9.66 10.55
N LEU A 85 0.68 -9.17 9.80
CA LEU A 85 2.08 -9.26 10.23
C LEU A 85 2.32 -8.51 11.55
N ALA A 86 1.69 -7.35 11.76
CA ALA A 86 1.74 -6.59 13.00
C ALA A 86 1.03 -7.31 14.17
N ALA A 87 0.05 -8.17 13.90
CA ALA A 87 -0.57 -9.01 14.91
C ALA A 87 0.34 -10.18 15.34
N GLU A 88 1.16 -10.70 14.44
CA GLU A 88 2.13 -11.77 14.73
C GLU A 88 3.34 -11.25 15.54
N ARG A 89 3.84 -10.05 15.22
CA ARG A 89 5.03 -9.47 15.84
C ARG A 89 4.95 -7.95 16.02
N ARG A 90 5.62 -7.44 17.03
CA ARG A 90 5.79 -5.99 17.17
C ARG A 90 6.76 -5.46 16.11
N LEU A 91 6.35 -4.41 15.41
CA LEU A 91 7.11 -3.71 14.38
C LEU A 91 7.48 -2.31 14.85
N PRO A 92 8.61 -1.74 14.40
CA PRO A 92 9.01 -0.36 14.70
C PRO A 92 7.97 0.66 14.21
N GLY A 93 7.29 0.34 13.10
CA GLY A 93 6.20 1.14 12.55
C GLY A 93 5.52 0.44 11.40
N VAL A 94 4.26 0.79 11.16
CA VAL A 94 3.44 0.32 10.02
C VAL A 94 2.77 1.51 9.38
N VAL A 95 2.97 1.69 8.09
CA VAL A 95 2.32 2.72 7.28
C VAL A 95 1.32 2.05 6.35
N LEU A 96 0.06 2.45 6.45
CA LEU A 96 -1.07 1.94 5.69
C LEU A 96 -1.54 3.00 4.69
N ILE A 97 -1.28 2.81 3.40
CA ILE A 97 -1.64 3.75 2.33
C ILE A 97 -2.84 3.20 1.57
N GLY A 98 -3.98 3.90 1.59
CA GLY A 98 -5.20 3.43 0.92
C GLY A 98 -5.55 1.99 1.31
N SER A 99 -5.40 1.66 2.59
CA SER A 99 -5.57 0.30 3.11
C SER A 99 -6.98 0.07 3.63
N PRO A 100 -7.56 -1.11 3.39
CA PRO A 100 -8.70 -1.58 4.17
C PRO A 100 -8.38 -1.54 5.68
N GLY A 101 -9.40 -1.30 6.49
CA GLY A 101 -9.30 -1.36 7.95
C GLY A 101 -9.39 -2.79 8.49
N PRO A 102 -9.53 -2.95 9.81
CA PRO A 102 -9.60 -4.25 10.47
C PRO A 102 -10.84 -5.08 10.11
N LEU A 103 -11.82 -4.47 9.43
CA LEU A 103 -12.99 -5.17 8.89
C LEU A 103 -12.74 -5.78 7.51
N GLY A 104 -11.50 -5.72 7.01
CA GLY A 104 -11.11 -6.31 5.74
C GLY A 104 -11.67 -5.57 4.52
N LEU A 105 -11.93 -6.30 3.45
CA LEU A 105 -12.33 -5.76 2.15
C LEU A 105 -13.84 -5.43 2.04
N GLY A 106 -14.65 -5.78 3.05
CA GLY A 106 -16.11 -5.60 3.02
C GLY A 106 -16.55 -4.16 2.73
N PRO A 107 -16.08 -3.15 3.48
CA PRO A 107 -16.44 -1.74 3.23
C PRO A 107 -16.03 -1.26 1.84
N SER A 108 -14.86 -1.67 1.34
CA SER A 108 -14.39 -1.36 -0.01
C SER A 108 -15.28 -1.97 -1.09
N LEU A 109 -15.68 -3.24 -0.95
CA LEU A 109 -16.58 -3.90 -1.89
C LEU A 109 -17.96 -3.23 -1.91
N TRP A 110 -18.49 -2.88 -0.73
CA TRP A 110 -19.75 -2.12 -0.63
C TRP A 110 -19.66 -0.78 -1.37
N ARG A 111 -18.58 -0.02 -1.14
CA ARG A 111 -18.35 1.26 -1.82
C ARG A 111 -18.29 1.09 -3.35
N LEU A 112 -17.53 0.12 -3.83
CA LEU A 112 -17.40 -0.16 -5.26
C LEU A 112 -18.77 -0.51 -5.88
N SER A 113 -19.51 -1.38 -5.24
CA SER A 113 -20.82 -1.83 -5.74
C SER A 113 -21.84 -0.70 -5.77
N ALA A 114 -21.91 0.12 -4.71
CA ALA A 114 -22.93 1.15 -4.55
C ALA A 114 -22.57 2.49 -5.21
N GLN A 115 -21.29 2.87 -5.24
CA GLN A 115 -20.86 4.21 -5.62
C GLN A 115 -19.92 4.27 -6.82
N ARG A 116 -19.25 3.17 -7.15
CA ARG A 116 -18.22 3.10 -8.21
C ARG A 116 -18.38 1.87 -9.12
N PRO A 117 -19.61 1.60 -9.67
CA PRO A 117 -19.87 0.36 -10.43
C PRO A 117 -18.99 0.22 -11.68
N ARG A 118 -18.54 1.32 -12.30
CA ARG A 118 -17.60 1.28 -13.44
C ARG A 118 -16.22 0.80 -13.02
N VAL A 119 -15.73 1.20 -11.84
CA VAL A 119 -14.45 0.73 -11.31
C VAL A 119 -14.57 -0.76 -10.97
N LEU A 120 -15.67 -1.19 -10.35
CA LEU A 120 -15.93 -2.62 -10.09
C LEU A 120 -15.95 -3.43 -11.39
N ALA A 121 -16.62 -2.96 -12.43
CA ALA A 121 -16.62 -3.63 -13.74
C ALA A 121 -15.21 -3.76 -14.32
N GLY A 122 -14.37 -2.74 -14.19
CA GLY A 122 -12.95 -2.79 -14.58
C GLY A 122 -12.18 -3.86 -13.80
N LEU A 123 -12.40 -3.99 -12.49
CA LEU A 123 -11.77 -5.04 -11.68
C LEU A 123 -12.23 -6.45 -12.10
N LEU A 124 -13.52 -6.62 -12.43
CA LEU A 124 -14.03 -7.89 -12.91
C LEU A 124 -13.43 -8.27 -14.27
N LEU A 125 -13.23 -7.30 -15.17
CA LEU A 125 -12.51 -7.51 -16.43
C LEU A 125 -11.04 -7.88 -16.18
N ALA A 126 -10.35 -7.19 -15.27
CA ALA A 126 -8.99 -7.54 -14.87
C ALA A 126 -8.92 -8.96 -14.30
N GLN A 127 -9.88 -9.32 -13.45
CA GLN A 127 -9.99 -10.65 -12.85
C GLN A 127 -10.24 -11.75 -13.91
N ALA A 128 -10.97 -11.43 -14.98
CA ALA A 128 -11.18 -12.32 -16.13
C ALA A 128 -9.97 -12.41 -17.08
N GLY A 129 -8.84 -11.78 -16.75
CA GLY A 129 -7.64 -11.73 -17.59
C GLY A 129 -7.71 -10.70 -18.74
N ALA A 130 -8.75 -9.87 -18.76
CA ALA A 130 -8.96 -8.85 -19.78
C ALA A 130 -8.39 -7.46 -19.39
N GLY A 131 -7.49 -7.41 -18.41
CA GLY A 131 -6.90 -6.16 -17.91
C GLY A 131 -6.22 -5.29 -18.97
N ARG A 132 -5.69 -5.91 -20.03
CA ARG A 132 -5.09 -5.19 -21.17
C ARG A 132 -6.09 -4.36 -21.99
N LEU A 133 -7.39 -4.61 -21.84
CA LEU A 133 -8.44 -3.83 -22.49
C LEU A 133 -8.80 -2.56 -21.69
N LEU A 134 -8.30 -2.43 -20.48
CA LEU A 134 -8.50 -1.26 -19.64
C LEU A 134 -7.50 -0.17 -20.04
N GLY A 135 -8.02 0.90 -20.60
CA GLY A 135 -7.24 2.06 -21.04
C GLY A 135 -6.96 3.05 -19.88
N VAL A 136 -6.36 4.17 -20.25
CA VAL A 136 -5.99 5.28 -19.34
C VAL A 136 -7.20 5.77 -18.53
N GLU A 137 -8.38 5.90 -19.15
CA GLU A 137 -9.60 6.36 -18.46
C GLU A 137 -10.04 5.41 -17.33
N ALA A 138 -9.94 4.11 -17.52
CA ALA A 138 -10.26 3.14 -16.47
C ALA A 138 -9.24 3.21 -15.33
N ALA A 139 -7.96 3.37 -15.65
CA ALA A 139 -6.90 3.56 -14.67
C ALA A 139 -7.07 4.87 -13.89
N ARG A 140 -7.44 5.98 -14.58
CA ARG A 140 -7.77 7.26 -13.96
C ARG A 140 -8.89 7.10 -12.96
N ALA A 141 -10.04 6.58 -13.39
CA ALA A 141 -11.22 6.41 -12.55
C ALA A 141 -10.95 5.55 -11.29
N ALA A 142 -10.00 4.63 -11.37
CA ALA A 142 -9.65 3.73 -10.28
C ALA A 142 -8.56 4.31 -9.36
N LEU A 143 -7.49 4.88 -9.91
CA LEU A 143 -6.24 5.09 -9.18
C LEU A 143 -5.78 6.55 -9.12
N PHE A 144 -6.28 7.42 -9.99
CA PHE A 144 -5.77 8.78 -10.12
C PHE A 144 -6.88 9.83 -10.01
N THR A 145 -6.49 11.07 -9.89
CA THR A 145 -7.41 12.22 -9.91
C THR A 145 -7.61 12.71 -11.35
N ASP A 146 -8.67 13.48 -11.59
CA ASP A 146 -9.01 13.97 -12.92
C ASP A 146 -7.92 14.88 -13.52
N ASP A 147 -7.13 15.54 -12.68
CA ASP A 147 -6.03 16.43 -13.07
C ASP A 147 -4.71 15.68 -13.37
N THR A 148 -4.66 14.36 -13.17
CA THR A 148 -3.44 13.59 -13.49
C THR A 148 -3.27 13.48 -15.00
N PRO A 149 -2.12 13.88 -15.59
CA PRO A 149 -1.91 13.80 -17.04
C PRO A 149 -1.97 12.37 -17.59
N ASP A 150 -2.60 12.19 -18.77
CA ASP A 150 -2.69 10.87 -19.44
C ASP A 150 -1.33 10.25 -19.69
N GLY A 151 -0.35 11.06 -20.11
CA GLY A 151 1.02 10.60 -20.34
C GLY A 151 1.67 10.03 -19.08
N TRP A 152 1.38 10.61 -17.90
CA TRP A 152 1.85 10.05 -16.64
C TRP A 152 1.21 8.69 -16.36
N ILE A 153 -0.14 8.62 -16.48
CA ILE A 153 -0.87 7.37 -16.24
C ILE A 153 -0.35 6.27 -17.17
N ALA A 154 -0.22 6.56 -18.47
CA ALA A 154 0.30 5.60 -19.45
C ALA A 154 1.73 5.13 -19.13
N ASP A 155 2.57 6.03 -18.58
CA ASP A 155 3.95 5.72 -18.22
C ASP A 155 4.06 4.85 -16.97
N VAL A 156 3.22 5.10 -15.93
CA VAL A 156 3.35 4.40 -14.64
C VAL A 156 2.52 3.13 -14.54
N MET A 157 1.49 2.95 -15.39
CA MET A 157 0.57 1.83 -15.29
C MET A 157 1.00 0.64 -16.13
N ALA A 158 1.15 -0.51 -15.47
CA ALA A 158 1.09 -1.81 -16.14
C ALA A 158 -0.37 -2.29 -16.22
N PRO A 159 -0.75 -3.09 -17.23
CA PRO A 159 -2.06 -3.73 -17.26
C PRO A 159 -2.28 -4.55 -15.98
N PRO A 160 -3.44 -4.36 -15.30
CA PRO A 160 -3.72 -5.12 -14.09
C PRO A 160 -3.80 -6.61 -14.38
N GLN A 161 -3.23 -7.40 -13.49
CA GLN A 161 -3.21 -8.86 -13.56
C GLN A 161 -4.35 -9.44 -12.72
N PRO A 162 -4.87 -10.66 -13.03
CA PRO A 162 -5.79 -11.35 -12.14
C PRO A 162 -5.21 -11.53 -10.75
N GLU A 163 -6.02 -11.29 -9.73
CA GLU A 163 -5.66 -11.52 -8.34
C GLU A 163 -6.19 -12.89 -7.88
N SER A 164 -5.71 -13.43 -6.77
CA SER A 164 -6.26 -14.66 -6.22
C SER A 164 -7.68 -14.44 -5.69
N PRO A 165 -8.72 -15.08 -6.27
CA PRO A 165 -10.08 -15.02 -5.74
C PRO A 165 -10.17 -15.54 -4.30
N ALA A 166 -9.37 -16.56 -3.96
CA ALA A 166 -9.35 -17.12 -2.61
C ALA A 166 -8.81 -16.13 -1.58
N ALA A 167 -7.74 -15.39 -1.91
CA ALA A 167 -7.18 -14.36 -1.03
C ALA A 167 -8.16 -13.17 -0.86
N LEU A 168 -8.81 -12.74 -1.95
CA LEU A 168 -9.84 -11.69 -1.87
C LEU A 168 -11.03 -12.14 -1.00
N PHE A 169 -11.49 -13.39 -1.16
CA PHE A 169 -12.58 -13.94 -0.36
C PHE A 169 -12.21 -14.05 1.13
N ASP A 170 -10.98 -14.48 1.45
CA ASP A 170 -10.47 -14.51 2.82
C ASP A 170 -10.53 -13.12 3.46
N GLY A 171 -10.03 -12.09 2.75
CA GLY A 171 -10.03 -10.71 3.22
C GLY A 171 -11.42 -10.08 3.33
N LEU A 172 -12.44 -10.68 2.70
CA LEU A 172 -13.83 -10.26 2.81
C LEU A 172 -14.54 -10.84 4.05
N THR A 173 -14.13 -12.04 4.52
CA THR A 173 -15.00 -12.85 5.40
C THR A 173 -14.34 -13.42 6.64
N TRP A 174 -13.26 -14.19 6.49
CA TRP A 174 -12.77 -15.08 7.53
C TRP A 174 -11.43 -14.71 8.12
N ASP A 175 -10.53 -14.22 7.28
CA ASP A 175 -9.15 -13.96 7.67
C ASP A 175 -8.95 -12.47 7.92
N LEU A 176 -9.48 -12.02 9.06
CA LEU A 176 -9.38 -10.62 9.49
C LEU A 176 -8.25 -10.47 10.52
N PRO A 177 -7.54 -9.33 10.52
CA PRO A 177 -6.45 -9.10 11.46
C PRO A 177 -6.92 -9.12 12.91
N VAL A 178 -6.15 -9.76 13.79
CA VAL A 178 -6.39 -9.71 15.24
C VAL A 178 -5.95 -8.35 15.77
N TRP A 179 -6.80 -7.35 15.62
CA TRP A 179 -6.50 -5.94 15.88
C TRP A 179 -5.94 -5.64 17.28
N PRO A 180 -6.35 -6.29 18.40
CA PRO A 180 -5.75 -6.02 19.70
C PRO A 180 -4.25 -6.34 19.74
N LEU A 181 -3.80 -7.33 18.96
CA LEU A 181 -2.39 -7.71 18.87
C LEU A 181 -1.62 -6.75 17.97
N ALA A 182 -2.18 -6.35 16.83
CA ALA A 182 -1.57 -5.43 15.89
C ALA A 182 -1.35 -4.02 16.49
N ARG A 183 -2.20 -3.61 17.43
CA ARG A 183 -2.09 -2.33 18.15
C ARG A 183 -0.77 -2.11 18.88
N ARG A 184 0.02 -3.15 19.11
CA ARG A 184 1.34 -3.05 19.75
C ARG A 184 2.39 -2.34 18.89
N SER A 185 2.14 -2.22 17.60
CA SER A 185 3.01 -1.50 16.65
C SER A 185 2.46 -0.10 16.39
N PRO A 186 3.30 0.95 16.41
CA PRO A 186 2.86 2.28 15.97
C PRO A 186 2.38 2.25 14.53
N MET A 187 1.26 2.93 14.23
CA MET A 187 0.70 2.93 12.87
C MET A 187 0.41 4.34 12.37
N LEU A 188 0.59 4.55 11.06
CA LEU A 188 0.19 5.72 10.30
C LEU A 188 -0.76 5.28 9.19
N GLY A 189 -1.99 5.78 9.16
CA GLY A 189 -2.96 5.58 8.09
C GLY A 189 -3.00 6.79 7.16
N LEU A 190 -2.81 6.58 5.86
CA LEU A 190 -2.87 7.60 4.82
C LEU A 190 -3.92 7.23 3.78
N LEU A 191 -4.83 8.14 3.47
CA LEU A 191 -5.91 7.91 2.51
C LEU A 191 -6.06 9.11 1.59
N GLY A 192 -6.10 8.91 0.28
CA GLY A 192 -6.46 9.95 -0.67
C GLY A 192 -7.91 10.41 -0.48
N ASP A 193 -8.18 11.72 -0.55
CA ASP A 193 -9.54 12.25 -0.44
C ASP A 193 -10.45 11.82 -1.61
N GLN A 194 -9.84 11.43 -2.73
CA GLN A 194 -10.51 10.92 -3.93
C GLN A 194 -10.31 9.41 -4.14
N ASP A 195 -9.94 8.66 -3.08
CA ASP A 195 -9.78 7.22 -3.17
C ASP A 195 -11.09 6.55 -3.63
N ALA A 196 -11.04 5.81 -4.73
CA ALA A 196 -12.22 5.15 -5.31
C ALA A 196 -12.57 3.84 -4.60
N PHE A 197 -11.62 3.21 -3.91
CA PHE A 197 -11.77 1.89 -3.30
C PHE A 197 -12.08 1.98 -1.82
N VAL A 198 -11.20 2.59 -1.06
CA VAL A 198 -11.23 2.59 0.39
C VAL A 198 -12.06 3.75 0.91
N PRO A 199 -13.13 3.51 1.67
CA PRO A 199 -13.91 4.58 2.26
C PRO A 199 -13.20 5.20 3.47
N ARG A 200 -13.54 6.46 3.79
CA ARG A 200 -13.01 7.14 5.00
C ARG A 200 -13.32 6.41 6.30
N THR A 201 -14.38 5.61 6.33
CA THR A 201 -14.72 4.76 7.48
C THR A 201 -13.63 3.76 7.82
N ASP A 202 -12.90 3.26 6.82
CA ASP A 202 -11.75 2.37 7.07
C ASP A 202 -10.60 3.10 7.75
N LEU A 203 -10.31 4.35 7.32
CA LEU A 203 -9.31 5.18 7.99
C LEU A 203 -9.70 5.46 9.45
N THR A 204 -10.97 5.74 9.71
CA THR A 204 -11.50 5.90 11.07
C THR A 204 -11.38 4.61 11.88
N ALA A 205 -11.71 3.47 11.26
CA ALA A 205 -11.58 2.17 11.92
C ALA A 205 -10.11 1.84 12.27
N ILE A 206 -9.17 2.17 11.38
CA ILE A 206 -7.73 2.06 11.63
C ILE A 206 -7.33 2.93 12.84
N ALA A 207 -7.76 4.20 12.89
CA ALA A 207 -7.48 5.09 14.01
C ALA A 207 -8.01 4.52 15.33
N MET A 208 -9.27 4.11 15.35
CA MET A 208 -9.93 3.61 16.57
C MET A 208 -9.38 2.28 17.05
N SER A 209 -9.16 1.33 16.13
CA SER A 209 -8.74 -0.03 16.49
C SER A 209 -7.28 -0.10 16.88
N TYR A 210 -6.41 0.64 16.19
CA TYR A 210 -4.96 0.56 16.39
C TYR A 210 -4.39 1.72 17.21
N GLY A 211 -5.16 2.80 17.44
CA GLY A 211 -4.62 4.05 17.98
C GLY A 211 -3.66 4.71 16.98
N ALA A 212 -3.91 4.50 15.69
CA ALA A 212 -3.07 5.00 14.62
C ALA A 212 -3.23 6.51 14.44
N GLU A 213 -2.16 7.18 14.08
CA GLU A 213 -2.26 8.50 13.45
C GLU A 213 -2.84 8.34 12.05
N THR A 214 -3.69 9.28 11.65
CA THR A 214 -4.33 9.18 10.33
C THR A 214 -4.35 10.54 9.65
N GLU A 215 -4.19 10.52 8.32
CA GLU A 215 -4.26 11.72 7.50
C GLU A 215 -4.99 11.45 6.18
N VAL A 216 -5.82 12.40 5.78
CA VAL A 216 -6.45 12.44 4.46
C VAL A 216 -5.60 13.31 3.54
N LEU A 217 -5.06 12.72 2.49
CA LEU A 217 -4.19 13.37 1.53
C LEU A 217 -5.04 14.11 0.47
N ALA A 218 -5.12 15.42 0.60
CA ALA A 218 -5.89 16.26 -0.31
C ALA A 218 -5.37 16.17 -1.75
N GLY A 219 -6.28 16.02 -2.71
CA GLY A 219 -5.98 15.92 -4.14
C GLY A 219 -5.26 14.62 -4.52
N MET A 220 -5.42 13.54 -3.77
CA MET A 220 -4.86 12.23 -4.09
C MET A 220 -5.95 11.16 -4.17
N ALA A 221 -5.74 10.18 -5.04
CA ALA A 221 -6.61 9.03 -5.20
C ALA A 221 -5.94 7.75 -4.67
N HIS A 222 -6.47 6.57 -5.03
CA HIS A 222 -5.97 5.29 -4.53
C HIS A 222 -4.52 5.00 -4.92
N GLY A 223 -4.08 5.46 -6.10
CA GLY A 223 -2.72 5.26 -6.62
C GLY A 223 -1.65 6.14 -5.96
N ALA A 224 -1.83 6.61 -4.73
CA ALA A 224 -0.93 7.54 -4.05
C ALA A 224 0.57 7.21 -4.13
N PRO A 225 1.04 5.94 -4.08
CA PRO A 225 2.46 5.61 -4.23
C PRO A 225 3.04 5.87 -5.63
N ILE A 226 2.19 5.93 -6.65
CA ILE A 226 2.57 6.16 -8.06
C ILE A 226 1.96 7.45 -8.66
N ASP A 227 1.31 8.26 -7.82
CA ASP A 227 0.81 9.59 -8.21
C ASP A 227 1.99 10.53 -8.55
N PRO A 228 1.84 11.52 -9.47
CA PRO A 228 2.87 12.54 -9.68
C PRO A 228 3.33 13.21 -8.38
N ARG A 229 2.45 13.28 -7.40
CA ARG A 229 2.69 13.87 -6.06
C ARG A 229 3.16 12.87 -5.01
N TRP A 230 3.58 11.66 -5.39
CA TRP A 230 4.02 10.58 -4.47
C TRP A 230 5.03 11.04 -3.41
N LYS A 231 5.85 12.06 -3.71
CA LYS A 231 6.79 12.63 -2.74
C LYS A 231 6.12 13.18 -1.49
N ARG A 232 4.86 13.66 -1.59
CA ARG A 232 4.09 14.12 -0.42
C ARG A 232 3.87 12.97 0.56
N VAL A 233 3.54 11.78 0.04
CA VAL A 233 3.41 10.55 0.84
C VAL A 233 4.74 10.20 1.51
N ALA A 234 5.83 10.19 0.73
CA ALA A 234 7.15 9.88 1.24
C ALA A 234 7.61 10.85 2.34
N TRP A 235 7.42 12.16 2.16
CA TRP A 235 7.74 13.17 3.18
C TRP A 235 6.85 13.09 4.42
N ARG A 236 5.57 12.75 4.27
CA ARG A 236 4.70 12.55 5.43
C ARG A 236 5.15 11.36 6.27
N ILE A 237 5.58 10.29 5.62
CA ILE A 237 6.15 9.13 6.31
C ILE A 237 7.44 9.54 7.03
N ASP A 238 8.32 10.28 6.37
CA ASP A 238 9.57 10.76 6.96
C ASP A 238 9.34 11.62 8.22
N ALA A 239 8.41 12.57 8.13
CA ALA A 239 8.01 13.40 9.27
C ALA A 239 7.47 12.56 10.44
N TRP A 240 6.64 11.55 10.14
CA TRP A 240 6.09 10.64 11.15
C TRP A 240 7.17 9.80 11.84
N LEU A 241 8.19 9.36 11.07
CA LEU A 241 9.33 8.64 11.64
C LEU A 241 10.15 9.53 12.57
N GLU A 242 10.36 10.80 12.18
CA GLU A 242 11.07 11.79 12.99
C GLU A 242 10.34 12.07 14.31
N GLU A 243 9.01 12.30 14.27
CA GLU A 243 8.16 12.54 15.45
C GLU A 243 8.25 11.40 16.47
N ARG A 244 8.65 10.20 16.04
CA ARG A 244 8.81 8.99 16.87
C ARG A 244 10.24 8.69 17.26
N GLY A 245 11.17 9.61 17.00
CA GLY A 245 12.59 9.46 17.35
C GLY A 245 13.31 8.39 16.52
N LEU A 246 12.71 7.94 15.40
CA LEU A 246 13.41 7.12 14.43
C LEU A 246 14.35 8.01 13.60
N PRO A 247 15.53 7.52 13.20
CA PRO A 247 16.54 8.35 12.54
C PRO A 247 15.97 9.01 11.28
N ARG A 248 16.24 10.31 11.14
CA ARG A 248 15.88 11.10 9.95
C ARG A 248 16.42 10.46 8.68
N LEU A 249 15.59 10.47 7.66
CA LEU A 249 16.03 10.37 6.28
C LEU A 249 16.97 11.55 6.03
N GLY A 250 18.29 11.31 6.02
CA GLY A 250 19.26 12.37 5.81
C GLY A 250 18.89 13.19 4.57
N HIS A 251 18.82 14.50 4.68
CA HIS A 251 18.69 15.38 3.53
C HIS A 251 19.83 15.03 2.56
N ALA A 252 19.52 14.39 1.44
CA ALA A 252 20.37 14.51 0.28
C ALA A 252 20.44 16.00 -0.01
N ALA A 253 21.64 16.58 0.07
CA ALA A 253 21.84 17.97 -0.30
C ALA A 253 21.14 18.22 -1.65
N PRO A 254 20.44 19.35 -1.83
CA PRO A 254 19.84 19.67 -3.12
C PRO A 254 20.96 19.58 -4.14
N MET A 255 20.79 18.74 -5.15
CA MET A 255 21.69 18.75 -6.30
C MET A 255 21.69 20.16 -6.85
N GLY A 256 22.85 20.83 -6.74
CA GLY A 256 23.03 22.19 -7.19
C GLY A 256 22.51 22.33 -8.62
N HIS A 257 21.77 23.37 -8.85
CA HIS A 257 21.45 23.81 -10.20
C HIS A 257 22.76 23.85 -10.99
N LEU A 258 22.92 22.93 -11.91
CA LEU A 258 23.83 23.12 -13.03
C LEU A 258 23.17 24.16 -13.95
N ALA A 259 23.79 25.31 -13.97
CA ALA A 259 23.49 26.42 -14.87
C ALA A 259 23.67 26.01 -16.32
#